data_619e7c5cc79ae241047753fbc3d133a0
#
_entry.id   619e7c5cc79ae241047753fbc3d133a0
#
_cell.length_a   1.000
_cell.length_b   1.000
_cell.length_c   1.000
_cell.angle_alpha   90.00
_cell.angle_beta   90.00
_cell.angle_gamma   90.00
#
_symmetry.space_group_name_H-M   'P 1'
#
loop_
_entity.id
_entity.type
_entity.pdbx_description
1 polymer ?
#
loop_
_entity_poly.entity_id
_entity_poly.type
_entity_poly.pdbx_seq_one_letter_code
_entity_poly.pdbx_strand_id
1 'polypeptide(L)'
;MKSYRDEAIVLRTHKLGEADRIITLLTAEHGQVRAVAKGVRKTTSKFGARVEPFSVIDAQLHRGRTLDTLTQVASIAQYGDAIAANYDLYLAATVIVETAERLTTDAQDGTHSQYLLLLGALNALARERHDPTLIRTSYTLRALALAGWAPSCFDCAVCGTQGPHSSFSIPDGGTVCDTCRPPGASSPAPDTVALLGQLLSGDWERADRCEAYARTEASGLISSYTQWHLERRLRSLSVIDRSHP
;
A
#
# COMPACT_ATOMS: atom_id res chain seq x y z
N MET A 1 -6.13 8.43 32.56
CA MET A 1 -5.55 7.90 31.29
C MET A 1 -6.70 7.51 30.38
N LYS A 2 -6.66 7.95 29.11
CA LYS A 2 -7.84 7.84 28.23
C LYS A 2 -7.72 6.56 27.37
N SER A 3 -8.64 5.60 27.54
CA SER A 3 -8.78 4.43 26.64
C SER A 3 -9.66 4.79 25.46
N TYR A 4 -9.41 4.18 24.32
CA TYR A 4 -10.22 4.27 23.11
C TYR A 4 -10.25 2.93 22.38
N ARG A 5 -11.22 2.74 21.51
CA ARG A 5 -11.40 1.54 20.69
C ARG A 5 -11.48 1.94 19.24
N ASP A 6 -10.84 1.15 18.37
CA ASP A 6 -10.79 1.42 16.94
C ASP A 6 -10.59 0.14 16.14
N GLU A 7 -11.11 0.10 14.94
CA GLU A 7 -10.75 -0.92 13.97
C GLU A 7 -9.37 -0.62 13.39
N ALA A 8 -8.54 -1.64 13.24
CA ALA A 8 -7.18 -1.45 12.80
C ALA A 8 -6.66 -2.59 11.92
N ILE A 9 -5.78 -2.25 10.99
CA ILE A 9 -4.99 -3.20 10.20
C ILE A 9 -3.58 -3.24 10.77
N VAL A 10 -3.07 -4.44 11.05
CA VAL A 10 -1.70 -4.63 11.52
C VAL A 10 -0.74 -4.51 10.33
N LEU A 11 0.06 -3.43 10.32
CA LEU A 11 1.04 -3.17 9.28
C LEU A 11 2.36 -3.88 9.55
N ARG A 12 2.86 -3.77 10.77
CA ARG A 12 4.18 -4.28 11.16
C ARG A 12 4.26 -4.63 12.63
N THR A 13 5.14 -5.59 12.94
CA THR A 13 5.47 -5.93 14.32
C THR A 13 6.98 -5.94 14.54
N HIS A 14 7.42 -5.41 15.68
CA HIS A 14 8.82 -5.42 16.13
C HIS A 14 8.94 -6.05 17.51
N LYS A 15 9.97 -6.86 17.73
CA LYS A 15 10.26 -7.41 19.05
C LYS A 15 10.63 -6.28 20.02
N LEU A 16 10.06 -6.32 21.23
CA LEU A 16 10.38 -5.43 22.33
C LEU A 16 10.70 -6.30 23.57
N GLY A 17 11.98 -6.33 23.95
CA GLY A 17 12.42 -7.25 24.99
C GLY A 17 12.13 -8.72 24.72
N GLU A 18 11.92 -9.50 25.77
CA GLU A 18 11.74 -10.96 25.64
C GLU A 18 10.32 -11.40 25.28
N ALA A 19 9.31 -10.68 25.79
CA ALA A 19 7.91 -11.13 25.73
C ALA A 19 6.98 -10.22 24.94
N ASP A 20 7.38 -8.98 24.67
CA ASP A 20 6.52 -7.95 24.11
C ASP A 20 6.82 -7.70 22.62
N ARG A 21 5.90 -7.00 21.95
CA ARG A 21 6.12 -6.44 20.61
C ARG A 21 5.59 -5.00 20.55
N ILE A 22 6.23 -4.18 19.74
CA ILE A 22 5.65 -2.94 19.22
C ILE A 22 4.89 -3.31 17.95
N ILE A 23 3.64 -2.88 17.86
CA ILE A 23 2.78 -3.10 16.71
C ILE A 23 2.47 -1.76 16.08
N THR A 24 2.69 -1.64 14.77
CA THR A 24 2.25 -0.50 13.97
C THR A 24 0.90 -0.85 13.35
N LEU A 25 -0.09 -0.02 13.62
CA LEU A 25 -1.47 -0.16 13.20
C LEU A 25 -1.85 1.00 12.28
N LEU A 26 -2.61 0.74 11.22
CA LEU A 26 -3.41 1.76 10.56
C LEU A 26 -4.84 1.60 11.06
N THR A 27 -5.33 2.59 11.80
CA THR A 27 -6.66 2.58 12.39
C THR A 27 -7.67 3.30 11.49
N ALA A 28 -8.95 3.01 11.68
CA ALA A 28 -10.01 3.63 10.90
C ALA A 28 -10.18 5.13 11.21
N GLU A 29 -10.07 5.52 12.49
CA GLU A 29 -10.41 6.86 12.95
C GLU A 29 -9.22 7.67 13.49
N HIS A 30 -8.15 6.99 13.96
CA HIS A 30 -7.02 7.67 14.61
C HIS A 30 -5.73 7.66 13.78
N GLY A 31 -5.80 7.25 12.51
CA GLY A 31 -4.63 7.17 11.64
C GLY A 31 -3.63 6.10 12.05
N GLN A 32 -2.35 6.36 11.84
CA GLN A 32 -1.31 5.41 12.21
C GLN A 32 -1.01 5.47 13.72
N VAL A 33 -1.13 4.33 14.39
CA VAL A 33 -0.89 4.18 15.82
C VAL A 33 0.21 3.15 16.07
N ARG A 34 1.14 3.46 16.97
CA ARG A 34 2.13 2.51 17.47
C ARG A 34 1.81 2.11 18.89
N ALA A 35 1.64 0.82 19.14
CA ALA A 35 1.23 0.31 20.45
C ALA A 35 2.11 -0.86 20.92
N VAL A 36 2.31 -0.96 22.22
CA VAL A 36 2.96 -2.10 22.87
C VAL A 36 1.92 -3.18 23.17
N ALA A 37 2.13 -4.39 22.64
CA ALA A 37 1.40 -5.59 22.99
C ALA A 37 2.20 -6.39 24.03
N LYS A 38 1.87 -6.21 25.30
CA LYS A 38 2.58 -6.85 26.42
C LYS A 38 2.30 -8.36 26.48
N GLY A 39 3.37 -9.15 26.61
CA GLY A 39 3.30 -10.60 26.74
C GLY A 39 2.84 -11.31 25.47
N VAL A 40 2.82 -10.66 24.30
CA VAL A 40 2.32 -11.22 23.06
C VAL A 40 3.11 -12.45 22.58
N ARG A 41 4.39 -12.57 22.95
CA ARG A 41 5.27 -13.68 22.57
C ARG A 41 5.24 -14.87 23.56
N LYS A 42 4.51 -14.74 24.66
CA LYS A 42 4.31 -15.84 25.60
C LYS A 42 3.36 -16.89 25.01
N THR A 43 3.58 -18.16 25.29
CA THR A 43 2.70 -19.26 24.84
C THR A 43 1.27 -19.11 25.37
N THR A 44 1.10 -18.46 26.54
CA THR A 44 -0.18 -18.13 27.16
C THR A 44 -0.74 -16.78 26.75
N SER A 45 -0.25 -16.21 25.63
CA SER A 45 -0.65 -14.87 25.18
C SER A 45 -2.14 -14.82 24.87
N LYS A 46 -2.83 -13.82 25.43
CA LYS A 46 -4.21 -13.50 25.08
C LYS A 46 -4.39 -12.89 23.69
N PHE A 47 -3.31 -12.43 23.06
CA PHE A 47 -3.34 -11.83 21.72
C PHE A 47 -3.16 -12.89 20.62
N GLY A 48 -2.28 -13.88 20.84
CA GLY A 48 -1.98 -14.95 19.89
C GLY A 48 -1.60 -14.41 18.52
N ALA A 49 -2.02 -15.09 17.45
CA ALA A 49 -1.78 -14.71 16.07
C ALA A 49 -2.60 -13.51 15.57
N ARG A 50 -3.54 -12.98 16.40
CA ARG A 50 -4.42 -11.87 15.99
C ARG A 50 -3.71 -10.58 15.62
N VAL A 51 -2.48 -10.41 16.10
CA VAL A 51 -1.68 -9.20 15.90
C VAL A 51 -0.49 -9.40 14.95
N GLU A 52 -0.56 -10.43 14.12
CA GLU A 52 0.41 -10.62 13.04
C GLU A 52 0.05 -9.70 11.85
N PRO A 53 1.03 -9.33 10.99
CA PRO A 53 0.77 -8.51 9.80
C PRO A 53 -0.38 -9.05 8.94
N PHE A 54 -1.08 -8.14 8.25
CA PHE A 54 -2.26 -8.39 7.42
C PHE A 54 -3.53 -8.79 8.20
N SER A 55 -3.50 -8.79 9.53
CA SER A 55 -4.70 -8.99 10.36
C SER A 55 -5.50 -7.70 10.49
N VAL A 56 -6.82 -7.82 10.43
CA VAL A 56 -7.78 -6.76 10.75
C VAL A 56 -8.38 -7.05 12.10
N ILE A 57 -8.27 -6.10 13.00
CA ILE A 57 -8.61 -6.27 14.42
C ILE A 57 -9.49 -5.12 14.92
N ASP A 58 -10.32 -5.44 15.88
CA ASP A 58 -10.95 -4.46 16.75
C ASP A 58 -10.09 -4.35 18.01
N ALA A 59 -9.43 -3.21 18.16
CA ALA A 59 -8.40 -2.97 19.15
C ALA A 59 -8.87 -2.03 20.26
N GLN A 60 -8.74 -2.45 21.53
CA GLN A 60 -8.84 -1.56 22.67
C GLN A 60 -7.44 -1.07 23.03
N LEU A 61 -7.26 0.23 22.95
CA LEU A 61 -5.99 0.93 23.17
C LEU A 61 -6.05 1.83 24.38
N HIS A 62 -4.91 1.97 25.04
CA HIS A 62 -4.72 2.89 26.14
C HIS A 62 -3.65 3.91 25.73
N ARG A 63 -4.04 5.19 25.71
CA ARG A 63 -3.16 6.26 25.22
C ARG A 63 -1.94 6.44 26.11
N GLY A 64 -0.76 6.28 25.53
CA GLY A 64 0.53 6.51 26.17
C GLY A 64 1.14 7.86 25.76
N ARG A 65 2.35 8.15 26.27
CA ARG A 65 3.06 9.39 25.93
C ARG A 65 3.76 9.30 24.57
N THR A 66 4.34 8.15 24.25
CA THR A 66 5.09 7.90 22.99
C THR A 66 4.56 6.68 22.26
N LEU A 67 4.13 5.67 22.97
CA LEU A 67 3.53 4.45 22.46
C LEU A 67 2.26 4.17 23.26
N ASP A 68 1.21 3.79 22.56
CA ASP A 68 0.00 3.31 23.20
C ASP A 68 0.19 1.91 23.77
N THR A 69 -0.75 1.43 24.54
CA THR A 69 -0.75 0.04 25.02
C THR A 69 -1.97 -0.67 24.50
N LEU A 70 -1.77 -1.77 23.80
CA LEU A 70 -2.84 -2.66 23.34
C LEU A 70 -3.32 -3.49 24.53
N THR A 71 -4.60 -3.34 24.90
CA THR A 71 -5.18 -3.99 26.09
C THR A 71 -6.08 -5.16 25.74
N GLN A 72 -6.89 -5.04 24.68
CA GLN A 72 -7.77 -6.09 24.18
C GLN A 72 -7.76 -6.12 22.65
N VAL A 73 -8.02 -7.30 22.08
CA VAL A 73 -8.10 -7.51 20.64
C VAL A 73 -9.19 -8.54 20.34
N ALA A 74 -10.06 -8.20 19.39
CA ALA A 74 -10.93 -9.16 18.71
C ALA A 74 -10.55 -9.21 17.21
N SER A 75 -10.57 -10.40 16.62
CA SER A 75 -10.32 -10.55 15.17
C SER A 75 -11.55 -10.14 14.39
N ILE A 76 -11.38 -9.31 13.38
CA ILE A 76 -12.38 -8.98 12.35
C ILE A 76 -12.11 -9.85 11.12
N ALA A 77 -10.87 -9.83 10.61
CA ALA A 77 -10.43 -10.68 9.52
C ALA A 77 -8.94 -11.03 9.68
N GLN A 78 -8.56 -12.21 9.17
CA GLN A 78 -7.17 -12.67 9.17
C GLN A 78 -6.81 -13.09 7.75
N TYR A 79 -6.08 -12.23 7.05
CA TYR A 79 -5.67 -12.48 5.67
C TYR A 79 -4.29 -13.16 5.60
N GLY A 80 -3.56 -13.20 6.72
CA GLY A 80 -2.17 -13.64 6.78
C GLY A 80 -1.93 -15.04 6.25
N ASP A 81 -2.76 -16.02 6.64
CA ASP A 81 -2.59 -17.42 6.22
C ASP A 81 -2.82 -17.59 4.71
N ALA A 82 -3.88 -16.98 4.16
CA ALA A 82 -4.18 -17.04 2.73
C ALA A 82 -3.09 -16.35 1.91
N ILE A 83 -2.62 -15.19 2.35
CA ILE A 83 -1.55 -14.43 1.69
C ILE A 83 -0.23 -15.19 1.77
N ALA A 84 0.13 -15.77 2.91
CA ALA A 84 1.38 -16.49 3.11
C ALA A 84 1.46 -17.83 2.35
N ALA A 85 0.33 -18.38 1.92
CA ALA A 85 0.28 -19.62 1.15
C ALA A 85 0.89 -19.47 -0.26
N ASN A 86 0.99 -18.24 -0.78
CA ASN A 86 1.55 -17.94 -2.10
C ASN A 86 2.58 -16.82 -2.01
N TYR A 87 3.77 -17.04 -2.57
CA TYR A 87 4.89 -16.10 -2.51
C TYR A 87 4.57 -14.76 -3.19
N ASP A 88 3.89 -14.76 -4.34
CA ASP A 88 3.56 -13.54 -5.08
C ASP A 88 2.52 -12.69 -4.33
N LEU A 89 1.53 -13.35 -3.69
CA LEU A 89 0.58 -12.69 -2.79
C LEU A 89 1.29 -12.04 -1.61
N TYR A 90 2.22 -12.78 -0.99
CA TYR A 90 2.99 -12.29 0.16
C TYR A 90 3.86 -11.08 -0.21
N LEU A 91 4.55 -11.12 -1.35
CA LEU A 91 5.34 -9.98 -1.84
C LEU A 91 4.45 -8.77 -2.12
N ALA A 92 3.33 -8.97 -2.82
CA ALA A 92 2.40 -7.89 -3.12
C ALA A 92 1.84 -7.25 -1.83
N ALA A 93 1.39 -8.07 -0.87
CA ALA A 93 0.88 -7.60 0.41
C ALA A 93 1.94 -6.84 1.22
N THR A 94 3.20 -7.31 1.19
CA THR A 94 4.31 -6.65 1.88
C THR A 94 4.56 -5.26 1.33
N VAL A 95 4.58 -5.08 0.00
CA VAL A 95 4.70 -3.75 -0.63
C VAL A 95 3.51 -2.86 -0.30
N ILE A 96 2.30 -3.41 -0.32
CA ILE A 96 1.07 -2.69 -0.01
C ILE A 96 1.11 -2.12 1.41
N VAL A 97 1.40 -2.94 2.42
CA VAL A 97 1.44 -2.47 3.81
C VAL A 97 2.62 -1.54 4.08
N GLU A 98 3.79 -1.76 3.43
CA GLU A 98 4.92 -0.85 3.53
C GLU A 98 4.60 0.52 2.91
N THR A 99 3.89 0.55 1.79
CA THR A 99 3.39 1.78 1.16
C THR A 99 2.40 2.49 2.09
N ALA A 100 1.43 1.75 2.66
CA ALA A 100 0.50 2.29 3.64
C ALA A 100 1.23 2.94 4.81
N GLU A 101 2.17 2.20 5.43
CA GLU A 101 2.95 2.70 6.56
C GLU A 101 3.66 4.01 6.22
N ARG A 102 4.28 4.10 5.03
CA ARG A 102 5.01 5.30 4.60
C ARG A 102 4.09 6.50 4.38
N LEU A 103 2.96 6.29 3.72
CA LEU A 103 2.03 7.37 3.36
C LEU A 103 1.23 7.89 4.55
N THR A 104 1.11 7.10 5.64
CA THR A 104 0.29 7.47 6.80
C THR A 104 1.10 7.85 8.05
N THR A 105 2.44 7.79 8.00
CA THR A 105 3.30 8.07 9.18
C THR A 105 3.07 9.45 9.77
N ASP A 106 2.94 10.49 8.94
CA ASP A 106 2.79 11.88 9.35
C ASP A 106 1.44 12.48 8.90
N ALA A 107 0.55 11.64 8.34
CA ALA A 107 -0.73 12.10 7.82
C ALA A 107 -1.70 12.42 8.98
N GLN A 108 -2.25 13.63 8.96
CA GLN A 108 -3.31 14.05 9.89
C GLN A 108 -4.69 13.84 9.28
N ASP A 109 -4.81 14.01 7.96
CA ASP A 109 -6.06 13.90 7.21
C ASP A 109 -6.03 12.73 6.21
N GLY A 110 -7.21 12.26 5.78
CA GLY A 110 -7.34 11.23 4.74
C GLY A 110 -6.99 9.80 5.18
N THR A 111 -6.64 9.58 6.44
CA THR A 111 -6.22 8.27 6.95
C THR A 111 -7.33 7.24 6.90
N HIS A 112 -8.59 7.63 7.07
CA HIS A 112 -9.74 6.74 6.91
C HIS A 112 -9.84 6.18 5.49
N SER A 113 -9.67 7.02 4.47
CA SER A 113 -9.66 6.58 3.06
C SER A 113 -8.50 5.63 2.77
N GLN A 114 -7.32 5.87 3.34
CA GLN A 114 -6.18 4.97 3.26
C GLN A 114 -6.46 3.63 3.95
N TYR A 115 -7.14 3.65 5.12
CA TYR A 115 -7.58 2.43 5.81
C TYR A 115 -8.52 1.58 4.94
N LEU A 116 -9.55 2.20 4.36
CA LEU A 116 -10.51 1.49 3.50
C LEU A 116 -9.85 0.93 2.24
N LEU A 117 -8.95 1.69 1.62
CA LEU A 117 -8.20 1.25 0.45
C LEU A 117 -7.31 0.04 0.77
N LEU A 118 -6.58 0.09 1.89
CA LEU A 118 -5.75 -1.01 2.36
C LEU A 118 -6.56 -2.26 2.67
N LEU A 119 -7.69 -2.11 3.38
CA LEU A 119 -8.62 -3.20 3.69
C LEU A 119 -9.09 -3.90 2.41
N GLY A 120 -9.50 -3.11 1.41
CA GLY A 120 -9.94 -3.62 0.11
C GLY A 120 -8.85 -4.38 -0.63
N ALA A 121 -7.62 -3.87 -0.63
CA ALA A 121 -6.48 -4.52 -1.30
C ALA A 121 -6.09 -5.85 -0.64
N LEU A 122 -5.99 -5.90 0.68
CA LEU A 122 -5.69 -7.14 1.41
C LEU A 122 -6.79 -8.20 1.23
N ASN A 123 -8.05 -7.79 1.23
CA ASN A 123 -9.17 -8.68 0.95
C ASN A 123 -9.15 -9.20 -0.50
N ALA A 124 -8.78 -8.37 -1.48
CA ALA A 124 -8.65 -8.79 -2.88
C ALA A 124 -7.50 -9.79 -3.07
N LEU A 125 -6.35 -9.57 -2.43
CA LEU A 125 -5.23 -10.51 -2.43
C LEU A 125 -5.61 -11.84 -1.79
N ALA A 126 -6.15 -11.83 -0.58
CA ALA A 126 -6.50 -13.04 0.16
C ALA A 126 -7.59 -13.90 -0.56
N ARG A 127 -8.37 -13.29 -1.44
CA ARG A 127 -9.38 -13.95 -2.26
C ARG A 127 -8.94 -14.18 -3.72
N GLU A 128 -7.71 -13.85 -4.04
CA GLU A 128 -7.13 -14.00 -5.39
C GLU A 128 -8.05 -13.45 -6.50
N ARG A 129 -8.66 -12.27 -6.27
CA ARG A 129 -9.63 -11.70 -7.19
C ARG A 129 -9.04 -11.26 -8.53
N HIS A 130 -7.77 -10.85 -8.51
CA HIS A 130 -7.02 -10.33 -9.64
C HIS A 130 -5.55 -10.75 -9.50
N ASP A 131 -4.76 -10.55 -10.55
CA ASP A 131 -3.31 -10.75 -10.49
C ASP A 131 -2.67 -9.92 -9.35
N PRO A 132 -1.79 -10.51 -8.51
CA PRO A 132 -1.19 -9.81 -7.37
C PRO A 132 -0.44 -8.53 -7.75
N THR A 133 0.20 -8.51 -8.93
CA THR A 133 0.90 -7.32 -9.44
C THR A 133 -0.06 -6.21 -9.81
N LEU A 134 -1.21 -6.53 -10.40
CA LEU A 134 -2.26 -5.55 -10.70
C LEU A 134 -2.86 -4.97 -9.41
N ILE A 135 -3.18 -5.82 -8.42
CA ILE A 135 -3.71 -5.36 -7.12
C ILE A 135 -2.71 -4.41 -6.46
N ARG A 136 -1.43 -4.79 -6.40
CA ARG A 136 -0.36 -3.97 -5.83
C ARG A 136 -0.21 -2.64 -6.55
N THR A 137 -0.19 -2.65 -7.89
CA THR A 137 -0.02 -1.44 -8.72
C THR A 137 -1.22 -0.51 -8.57
N SER A 138 -2.44 -1.05 -8.61
CA SER A 138 -3.67 -0.28 -8.37
C SER A 138 -3.71 0.34 -6.98
N TYR A 139 -3.39 -0.46 -5.95
CA TYR A 139 -3.31 0.04 -4.58
C TYR A 139 -2.33 1.21 -4.48
N THR A 140 -1.10 1.04 -5.01
CA THR A 140 -0.06 2.05 -4.93
C THR A 140 -0.46 3.35 -5.62
N LEU A 141 -1.01 3.27 -6.84
CA LEU A 141 -1.54 4.41 -7.59
C LEU A 141 -2.61 5.17 -6.79
N ARG A 142 -3.58 4.45 -6.26
CA ARG A 142 -4.72 5.04 -5.53
C ARG A 142 -4.30 5.59 -4.16
N ALA A 143 -3.36 4.93 -3.49
CA ALA A 143 -2.80 5.40 -2.22
C ALA A 143 -2.00 6.70 -2.40
N LEU A 144 -1.20 6.80 -3.49
CA LEU A 144 -0.52 8.02 -3.88
C LEU A 144 -1.53 9.13 -4.23
N ALA A 145 -2.62 8.79 -4.94
CA ALA A 145 -3.67 9.75 -5.27
C ALA A 145 -4.33 10.33 -4.00
N LEU A 146 -4.63 9.48 -3.00
CA LEU A 146 -5.15 9.92 -1.70
C LEU A 146 -4.15 10.80 -0.93
N ALA A 147 -2.86 10.62 -1.17
CA ALA A 147 -1.80 11.46 -0.60
C ALA A 147 -1.54 12.76 -1.39
N GLY A 148 -2.32 13.04 -2.45
CA GLY A 148 -2.17 14.23 -3.28
C GLY A 148 -1.14 14.09 -4.42
N TRP A 149 -0.65 12.88 -4.69
CA TRP A 149 0.36 12.57 -5.71
C TRP A 149 -0.21 11.69 -6.83
N ALA A 150 -1.44 11.96 -7.27
CA ALA A 150 -2.06 11.23 -8.37
C ALA A 150 -1.26 11.46 -9.67
N PRO A 151 -0.74 10.41 -10.33
CA PRO A 151 -0.14 10.61 -11.64
C PRO A 151 -1.20 10.96 -12.68
N SER A 152 -0.89 11.92 -13.58
CA SER A 152 -1.72 12.15 -14.76
C SER A 152 -1.51 11.01 -15.75
N CYS A 153 -2.58 10.28 -16.07
CA CYS A 153 -2.56 9.16 -17.01
C CYS A 153 -3.28 9.48 -18.34
N PHE A 154 -4.00 10.60 -18.41
CA PHE A 154 -4.85 10.95 -19.55
C PHE A 154 -4.39 12.24 -20.23
N ASP A 155 -4.15 13.27 -19.45
CA ASP A 155 -3.79 14.60 -19.93
C ASP A 155 -2.31 14.90 -19.65
N CYS A 156 -1.74 15.88 -20.36
CA CYS A 156 -0.39 16.32 -20.09
C CYS A 156 -0.26 16.90 -18.68
N ALA A 157 0.61 16.33 -17.86
CA ALA A 157 0.81 16.75 -16.46
C ALA A 157 1.31 18.22 -16.34
N VAL A 158 1.91 18.77 -17.41
CA VAL A 158 2.48 20.14 -17.41
C VAL A 158 1.49 21.17 -17.94
N CYS A 159 0.87 20.94 -19.10
CA CYS A 159 0.03 21.95 -19.75
C CYS A 159 -1.46 21.59 -19.82
N GLY A 160 -1.85 20.40 -19.35
CA GLY A 160 -3.24 19.95 -19.37
C GLY A 160 -3.80 19.58 -20.75
N THR A 161 -2.97 19.59 -21.81
CA THR A 161 -3.44 19.17 -23.14
C THR A 161 -3.93 17.74 -23.08
N GLN A 162 -5.12 17.51 -23.65
CA GLN A 162 -5.77 16.20 -23.67
C GLN A 162 -4.93 15.20 -24.49
N GLY A 163 -4.79 13.96 -23.94
CA GLY A 163 -4.07 12.87 -24.55
C GLY A 163 -4.85 12.13 -25.64
N PRO A 164 -4.32 11.00 -26.10
CA PRO A 164 -3.26 10.21 -25.46
C PRO A 164 -1.84 10.77 -25.67
N HIS A 165 -0.95 10.53 -24.70
CA HIS A 165 0.46 10.92 -24.77
C HIS A 165 1.36 9.68 -24.62
N SER A 166 2.50 9.67 -25.34
CA SER A 166 3.44 8.55 -25.40
C SER A 166 4.63 8.67 -24.45
N SER A 167 4.75 9.79 -23.74
CA SER A 167 5.85 10.05 -22.81
C SER A 167 5.36 10.17 -21.38
N PHE A 168 6.16 9.72 -20.41
CA PHE A 168 5.87 9.81 -18.99
C PHE A 168 7.06 10.39 -18.25
N SER A 169 6.82 11.46 -17.51
CA SER A 169 7.80 12.15 -16.68
C SER A 169 7.47 11.99 -15.21
N ILE A 170 8.33 11.32 -14.47
CA ILE A 170 8.17 11.14 -13.01
C ILE A 170 8.22 12.49 -12.29
N PRO A 171 9.20 13.39 -12.57
CA PRO A 171 9.26 14.69 -11.92
C PRO A 171 8.05 15.59 -12.19
N ASP A 172 7.46 15.49 -13.40
CA ASP A 172 6.31 16.32 -13.80
C ASP A 172 4.97 15.70 -13.37
N GLY A 173 4.99 14.48 -12.84
CA GLY A 173 3.82 13.87 -12.25
C GLY A 173 2.92 13.08 -13.21
N GLY A 174 3.43 12.57 -14.34
CA GLY A 174 2.61 11.74 -15.22
C GLY A 174 2.96 11.82 -16.71
N THR A 175 1.94 11.60 -17.55
CA THR A 175 2.09 11.70 -19.01
C THR A 175 2.35 13.14 -19.44
N VAL A 176 3.18 13.32 -20.45
CA VAL A 176 3.53 14.63 -21.02
C VAL A 176 3.42 14.61 -22.54
N CYS A 177 2.94 15.72 -23.12
CA CYS A 177 2.89 15.90 -24.57
C CYS A 177 4.29 16.14 -25.15
N ASP A 178 4.43 16.05 -26.48
CA ASP A 178 5.72 16.21 -27.16
C ASP A 178 6.36 17.58 -26.90
N THR A 179 5.55 18.63 -26.77
CA THR A 179 6.03 20.00 -26.47
C THR A 179 6.58 20.14 -25.04
N CYS A 180 5.98 19.43 -24.06
CA CYS A 180 6.35 19.50 -22.65
C CYS A 180 7.33 18.41 -22.23
N ARG A 181 7.68 17.48 -23.11
CA ARG A 181 8.54 16.34 -22.83
C ARG A 181 9.94 16.78 -22.38
N PRO A 182 10.34 16.51 -21.12
CA PRO A 182 11.69 16.82 -20.67
C PRO A 182 12.70 15.76 -21.12
N PRO A 183 14.01 16.06 -21.11
CA PRO A 183 15.05 15.07 -21.24
C PRO A 183 14.91 13.99 -20.15
N GLY A 184 15.03 12.71 -20.53
CA GLY A 184 14.91 11.59 -19.58
C GLY A 184 13.49 11.12 -19.30
N ALA A 185 12.47 11.72 -19.92
CA ALA A 185 11.11 11.13 -19.87
C ALA A 185 11.11 9.75 -20.51
N SER A 186 10.47 8.78 -19.85
CA SER A 186 10.26 7.44 -20.41
C SER A 186 9.23 7.46 -21.53
N SER A 187 9.23 6.41 -22.36
CA SER A 187 8.24 6.23 -23.43
C SER A 187 7.56 4.86 -23.26
N PRO A 188 6.65 4.73 -22.27
CA PRO A 188 5.94 3.49 -22.03
C PRO A 188 5.06 3.14 -23.24
N ALA A 189 4.77 1.84 -23.40
CA ALA A 189 3.84 1.40 -24.41
C ALA A 189 2.43 2.01 -24.19
N PRO A 190 1.65 2.30 -25.26
CA PRO A 190 0.31 2.86 -25.11
C PRO A 190 -0.61 2.05 -24.19
N ASP A 191 -0.53 0.71 -24.28
CA ASP A 191 -1.30 -0.21 -23.41
C ASP A 191 -0.90 -0.08 -21.93
N THR A 192 0.37 0.23 -21.65
CA THR A 192 0.86 0.49 -20.28
C THR A 192 0.23 1.75 -19.72
N VAL A 193 0.19 2.84 -20.49
CA VAL A 193 -0.45 4.09 -20.06
C VAL A 193 -1.96 3.88 -19.84
N ALA A 194 -2.62 3.18 -20.77
CA ALA A 194 -4.03 2.84 -20.63
C ALA A 194 -4.28 2.00 -19.37
N LEU A 195 -3.43 1.01 -19.10
CA LEU A 195 -3.50 0.17 -17.88
C LEU A 195 -3.36 1.00 -16.60
N LEU A 196 -2.45 1.98 -16.55
CA LEU A 196 -2.32 2.86 -15.38
C LEU A 196 -3.62 3.61 -15.10
N GLY A 197 -4.27 4.16 -16.14
CA GLY A 197 -5.56 4.82 -16.03
C GLY A 197 -6.67 3.89 -15.53
N GLN A 198 -6.74 2.66 -16.05
CA GLN A 198 -7.70 1.63 -15.64
C GLN A 198 -7.50 1.24 -14.16
N LEU A 199 -6.26 1.02 -13.74
CA LEU A 199 -5.93 0.66 -12.35
C LEU A 199 -6.21 1.80 -11.37
N LEU A 200 -5.98 3.04 -11.79
CA LEU A 200 -6.27 4.23 -10.98
C LEU A 200 -7.80 4.42 -10.80
N SER A 201 -8.56 4.24 -11.86
CA SER A 201 -10.03 4.35 -11.85
C SER A 201 -10.72 3.13 -11.25
N GLY A 202 -10.04 1.98 -11.16
CA GLY A 202 -10.62 0.71 -10.69
C GLY A 202 -11.42 -0.03 -11.77
N ASP A 203 -11.13 0.20 -13.05
CA ASP A 203 -11.70 -0.53 -14.18
C ASP A 203 -11.05 -1.91 -14.33
N TRP A 204 -11.40 -2.81 -13.42
CA TRP A 204 -10.85 -4.16 -13.36
C TRP A 204 -11.21 -5.01 -14.56
N GLU A 205 -12.38 -4.77 -15.18
CA GLU A 205 -12.80 -5.54 -16.35
C GLU A 205 -11.81 -5.40 -17.50
N ARG A 206 -11.25 -4.19 -17.69
CA ARG A 206 -10.22 -3.94 -18.71
C ARG A 206 -8.83 -4.29 -18.20
N ALA A 207 -8.51 -3.94 -16.96
CA ALA A 207 -7.18 -4.17 -16.39
C ALA A 207 -6.79 -5.66 -16.37
N ASP A 208 -7.72 -6.57 -16.07
CA ASP A 208 -7.47 -8.02 -16.04
C ASP A 208 -7.16 -8.62 -17.42
N ARG A 209 -7.50 -7.93 -18.51
CA ARG A 209 -7.21 -8.34 -19.89
C ARG A 209 -5.88 -7.83 -20.42
N CYS A 210 -5.10 -7.15 -19.58
CA CYS A 210 -3.82 -6.56 -20.02
C CYS A 210 -2.80 -7.63 -20.40
N GLU A 211 -1.94 -7.28 -21.33
CA GLU A 211 -0.80 -8.08 -21.72
C GLU A 211 0.27 -8.11 -20.60
N ALA A 212 1.03 -9.21 -20.53
CA ALA A 212 2.03 -9.41 -19.49
C ALA A 212 3.12 -8.32 -19.50
N TYR A 213 3.54 -7.85 -20.67
CA TYR A 213 4.53 -6.76 -20.77
C TYR A 213 3.99 -5.45 -20.20
N ALA A 214 2.73 -5.09 -20.49
CA ALA A 214 2.12 -3.86 -19.99
C ALA A 214 2.00 -3.88 -18.46
N ARG A 215 1.65 -5.03 -17.87
CA ARG A 215 1.61 -5.24 -16.43
C ARG A 215 2.99 -5.04 -15.77
N THR A 216 4.04 -5.62 -16.37
CA THR A 216 5.43 -5.50 -15.87
C THR A 216 5.91 -4.06 -15.97
N GLU A 217 5.71 -3.42 -17.10
CA GLU A 217 6.14 -2.04 -17.35
C GLU A 217 5.39 -1.05 -16.43
N ALA A 218 4.06 -1.19 -16.29
CA ALA A 218 3.26 -0.38 -15.37
C ALA A 218 3.74 -0.50 -13.93
N SER A 219 4.02 -1.73 -13.49
CA SER A 219 4.55 -1.99 -12.13
C SER A 219 5.92 -1.31 -11.92
N GLY A 220 6.84 -1.41 -12.88
CA GLY A 220 8.15 -0.76 -12.82
C GLY A 220 8.05 0.77 -12.80
N LEU A 221 7.20 1.32 -13.65
CA LEU A 221 6.97 2.76 -13.74
C LEU A 221 6.42 3.34 -12.41
N ILE A 222 5.41 2.67 -11.84
CA ILE A 222 4.82 3.11 -10.55
C ILE A 222 5.77 2.87 -9.38
N SER A 223 6.61 1.84 -9.43
CA SER A 223 7.67 1.65 -8.43
C SER A 223 8.65 2.83 -8.44
N SER A 224 9.10 3.26 -9.61
CA SER A 224 9.99 4.42 -9.76
C SER A 224 9.31 5.72 -9.33
N TYR A 225 8.05 5.90 -9.71
CA TYR A 225 7.23 7.05 -9.29
C TYR A 225 7.07 7.10 -7.77
N THR A 226 6.79 5.98 -7.14
CA THR A 226 6.66 5.87 -5.69
C THR A 226 7.97 6.18 -4.97
N GLN A 227 9.11 5.69 -5.51
CA GLN A 227 10.43 6.00 -4.95
C GLN A 227 10.73 7.49 -4.97
N TRP A 228 10.41 8.16 -6.06
CA TRP A 228 10.57 9.60 -6.19
C TRP A 228 9.82 10.38 -5.11
N HIS A 229 8.51 10.07 -4.94
CA HIS A 229 7.67 10.79 -3.99
C HIS A 229 7.96 10.46 -2.53
N LEU A 230 8.37 9.24 -2.21
CA LEU A 230 8.68 8.85 -0.84
C LEU A 230 10.11 9.17 -0.39
N GLU A 231 10.95 9.73 -1.26
CA GLU A 231 12.37 10.06 -1.02
C GLU A 231 13.21 8.88 -0.51
N ARG A 232 12.63 7.70 -0.43
CA ARG A 232 13.30 6.48 0.04
C ARG A 232 12.83 5.28 -0.77
N ARG A 233 13.78 4.41 -1.08
CA ARG A 233 13.47 3.13 -1.70
C ARG A 233 12.71 2.22 -0.72
N LEU A 234 11.53 1.75 -1.09
CA LEU A 234 10.82 0.74 -0.32
C LEU A 234 11.61 -0.58 -0.35
N ARG A 235 11.83 -1.18 0.83
CA ARG A 235 12.65 -2.41 0.96
C ARG A 235 12.10 -3.58 0.14
N SER A 236 10.80 -3.76 0.20
CA SER A 236 10.10 -4.83 -0.52
C SER A 236 10.13 -4.67 -2.04
N LEU A 237 10.14 -3.44 -2.57
CA LEU A 237 10.33 -3.21 -4.02
C LEU A 237 11.67 -3.76 -4.51
N SER A 238 12.73 -3.62 -3.70
CA SER A 238 14.04 -4.14 -4.09
C SER A 238 14.13 -5.67 -4.15
N VAL A 239 13.24 -6.38 -3.46
CA VAL A 239 13.14 -7.84 -3.52
C VAL A 239 12.41 -8.28 -4.80
N ILE A 240 11.33 -7.58 -5.15
CA ILE A 240 10.54 -7.89 -6.36
C ILE A 240 11.37 -7.68 -7.63
N ASP A 241 12.13 -6.60 -7.71
CA ASP A 241 12.99 -6.29 -8.86
C ASP A 241 14.06 -7.37 -9.12
N ARG A 242 14.44 -8.14 -8.07
CA ARG A 242 15.42 -9.24 -8.18
C ARG A 242 14.81 -10.60 -8.53
N SER A 243 13.53 -10.79 -8.29
CA SER A 243 12.85 -12.06 -8.52
C SER A 243 12.28 -12.21 -9.93
N HIS A 244 12.32 -11.16 -10.74
CA HIS A 244 11.88 -11.16 -12.14
C HIS A 244 12.98 -10.52 -13.02
N PRO A 245 14.09 -11.24 -13.31
CA PRO A 245 15.13 -10.77 -14.21
C PRO A 245 14.66 -10.70 -15.67
#